data_e2c7a5b556978c8553865c758cf2b67f
#
_entry.id   e2c7a5b556978c8553865c758cf2b67f
#
_cell.length_a   1.000
_cell.length_b   1.000
_cell.length_c   1.000
_cell.angle_alpha   90.00
_cell.angle_beta   90.00
_cell.angle_gamma   90.00
#
_symmetry.space_group_name_H-M   'P 1'
#
loop_
_entity.id
_entity.type
_entity.pdbx_description
1 polymer ?
#
loop_
_entity_poly.entity_id
_entity_poly.type
_entity_poly.pdbx_seq_one_letter_code
_entity_poly.pdbx_strand_id
1 'polypeptide(L)'
;MQEKKTERAPGGYEDFVAYLGTVRTEEELFSPLTYWFVGQNCPEDVCFRPQLVEARAKELGFWQGLTFKVEHWMTTSRAEAEAAGREAFQSRIGEDYAAYREKAEAARERARRRRLSSPFLYIPKCLDDIPVRDVSWLVEGLLPQGEVSLLGADGGTGKGIWQAQLVAYVTAGKTSGFFPQPPGQTGRVLIFAGEDDPSKVLKARLMAAGADMSRVMVQTSDAYFSRTGNPLCIPDKSFAKYIESAAPALVLIDPLQSFLPAGVEMVSRNQMRAALLPLKALCARLGCAALIAMHTNKRSNVSGRARLADSSDIWDIARSVLMMGRDKNSGQLYLSHEKSSYAAPARTALLHIEQTQVEGVTTAVAVFDSRTDKKDADFVEERRVRVAQTKADAAQAILDVLAEAKLGSMPNTQLRAEVVRETGCSEKTYNRAYGELVKSGEVVKRVIRQKDGTNSWYSSSSYCSKLDDQVPI
;
A
#
# COMPACT_ATOMS: atom_id res chain seq x y z
N MET A 1 37.52 -25.68 -42.74
CA MET A 1 37.02 -25.13 -41.46
C MET A 1 37.63 -26.01 -40.36
N GLN A 2 38.71 -25.58 -39.76
CA GLN A 2 39.28 -26.27 -38.60
C GLN A 2 38.45 -25.86 -37.37
N GLU A 3 37.84 -26.85 -36.74
CA GLU A 3 37.21 -26.68 -35.43
C GLU A 3 38.31 -26.25 -34.45
N LYS A 4 38.18 -25.04 -33.91
CA LYS A 4 38.95 -24.63 -32.73
C LYS A 4 38.51 -25.52 -31.56
N LYS A 5 39.35 -26.51 -31.23
CA LYS A 5 39.29 -27.18 -29.92
C LYS A 5 39.42 -26.07 -28.90
N THR A 6 38.35 -25.76 -28.22
CA THR A 6 38.35 -24.93 -27.02
C THR A 6 39.25 -25.66 -26.00
N GLU A 7 40.41 -25.09 -25.68
CA GLU A 7 41.28 -25.56 -24.64
C GLU A 7 40.50 -25.57 -23.31
N ARG A 8 40.32 -26.76 -22.79
CA ARG A 8 39.53 -27.05 -21.61
C ARG A 8 40.38 -26.78 -20.38
N ALA A 9 39.92 -25.89 -19.48
CA ALA A 9 40.63 -25.62 -18.24
C ALA A 9 40.65 -26.88 -17.37
N PRO A 10 41.83 -27.31 -16.86
CA PRO A 10 41.95 -28.48 -15.98
C PRO A 10 41.19 -28.21 -14.66
N GLY A 11 40.61 -29.28 -14.10
CA GLY A 11 39.79 -29.17 -12.91
C GLY A 11 38.30 -28.75 -13.19
N GLY A 12 37.87 -28.79 -14.43
CA GLY A 12 36.48 -28.61 -14.83
C GLY A 12 35.55 -29.70 -14.31
N TYR A 13 34.24 -29.52 -14.51
CA TYR A 13 33.19 -30.44 -14.06
C TYR A 13 33.43 -31.88 -14.55
N GLU A 14 33.71 -32.05 -15.84
CA GLU A 14 33.91 -33.39 -16.40
C GLU A 14 35.19 -34.05 -15.89
N ASP A 15 36.25 -33.27 -15.60
CA ASP A 15 37.48 -33.80 -14.95
C ASP A 15 37.20 -34.27 -13.53
N PHE A 16 36.36 -33.52 -12.82
CA PHE A 16 35.92 -33.89 -11.49
C PHE A 16 35.07 -35.15 -11.47
N VAL A 17 34.09 -35.25 -12.38
CA VAL A 17 33.23 -36.44 -12.55
C VAL A 17 34.10 -37.66 -12.90
N ALA A 18 35.08 -37.51 -13.85
CA ALA A 18 35.97 -38.56 -14.22
C ALA A 18 36.85 -39.01 -13.01
N TYR A 19 37.35 -38.06 -12.25
CA TYR A 19 38.11 -38.36 -11.02
C TYR A 19 37.22 -39.09 -9.99
N LEU A 20 36.03 -38.59 -9.67
CA LEU A 20 35.11 -39.27 -8.77
C LEU A 20 34.77 -40.69 -9.19
N GLY A 21 34.70 -40.94 -10.50
CA GLY A 21 34.55 -42.30 -11.05
C GLY A 21 35.68 -43.24 -10.73
N THR A 22 36.89 -42.75 -10.44
CA THR A 22 38.08 -43.56 -10.06
C THR A 22 38.14 -43.84 -8.56
N VAL A 23 37.50 -43.06 -7.71
CA VAL A 23 37.49 -43.16 -6.26
C VAL A 23 36.82 -44.45 -5.80
N ARG A 24 37.47 -45.21 -4.92
CA ARG A 24 36.98 -46.50 -4.39
C ARG A 24 36.94 -46.55 -2.88
N THR A 25 37.73 -45.74 -2.19
CA THR A 25 37.85 -45.73 -0.73
C THR A 25 37.37 -44.43 -0.13
N GLU A 26 37.05 -44.47 1.15
CA GLU A 26 36.67 -43.29 1.89
C GLU A 26 37.80 -42.25 1.96
N GLU A 27 39.02 -42.72 2.13
CA GLU A 27 40.23 -41.89 2.21
C GLU A 27 40.49 -41.14 0.89
N GLU A 28 40.33 -41.81 -0.25
CA GLU A 28 40.37 -41.19 -1.57
C GLU A 28 39.29 -40.14 -1.77
N LEU A 29 38.06 -40.45 -1.31
CA LEU A 29 36.91 -39.56 -1.46
C LEU A 29 37.06 -38.25 -0.69
N PHE A 30 37.72 -38.30 0.47
CA PHE A 30 38.00 -37.14 1.31
C PHE A 30 39.48 -36.69 1.26
N SER A 31 40.17 -37.00 0.17
CA SER A 31 41.54 -36.60 -0.07
C SER A 31 41.70 -35.10 -0.33
N PRO A 32 42.92 -34.54 -0.16
CA PRO A 32 43.23 -33.17 -0.55
C PRO A 32 42.93 -32.87 -2.02
N LEU A 33 43.02 -33.87 -2.92
CA LEU A 33 42.69 -33.71 -4.33
C LEU A 33 41.19 -33.52 -4.55
N THR A 34 40.32 -34.25 -3.86
CA THR A 34 38.88 -34.02 -3.89
C THR A 34 38.52 -32.60 -3.38
N TYR A 35 39.16 -32.20 -2.27
CA TYR A 35 39.01 -30.85 -1.74
C TYR A 35 39.44 -29.79 -2.76
N TRP A 36 40.53 -29.98 -3.48
CA TRP A 36 40.97 -29.09 -4.54
C TRP A 36 39.92 -28.98 -5.67
N PHE A 37 39.39 -30.11 -6.16
CA PHE A 37 38.38 -30.12 -7.18
C PHE A 37 37.10 -29.39 -6.74
N VAL A 38 36.65 -29.60 -5.51
CA VAL A 38 35.46 -28.91 -4.96
C VAL A 38 35.72 -27.41 -4.83
N GLY A 39 36.94 -27.01 -4.51
CA GLY A 39 37.34 -25.60 -4.40
C GLY A 39 37.52 -24.88 -5.74
N GLN A 40 37.53 -25.57 -6.88
CA GLN A 40 37.61 -24.94 -8.20
C GLN A 40 36.21 -24.37 -8.61
N ASN A 41 36.11 -23.05 -8.65
CA ASN A 41 34.90 -22.37 -9.14
C ASN A 41 34.96 -22.25 -10.65
N CYS A 42 34.30 -23.15 -11.39
CA CYS A 42 34.00 -22.93 -12.81
C CYS A 42 32.63 -22.26 -12.95
N PRO A 43 32.47 -21.27 -13.85
CA PRO A 43 31.20 -20.56 -14.04
C PRO A 43 30.02 -21.44 -14.47
N GLU A 44 30.35 -22.62 -15.05
CA GLU A 44 29.36 -23.57 -15.58
C GLU A 44 28.85 -24.57 -14.53
N ASP A 45 29.54 -24.69 -13.36
CA ASP A 45 29.35 -25.77 -12.37
C ASP A 45 28.86 -25.32 -10.98
N VAL A 46 28.41 -24.15 -10.83
CA VAL A 46 28.38 -23.34 -9.60
C VAL A 46 27.74 -23.97 -8.36
N CYS A 47 27.06 -25.11 -8.42
CA CYS A 47 26.33 -25.60 -7.24
C CYS A 47 26.44 -27.10 -6.92
N PHE A 48 27.04 -27.91 -7.75
CA PHE A 48 26.81 -29.35 -7.65
C PHE A 48 28.00 -30.21 -7.18
N ARG A 49 29.20 -29.67 -7.07
CA ARG A 49 30.40 -30.50 -6.74
C ARG A 49 30.36 -31.15 -5.34
N PRO A 50 29.96 -30.46 -4.27
CA PRO A 50 29.78 -31.13 -2.98
C PRO A 50 28.68 -32.22 -3.02
N GLN A 51 27.62 -32.00 -3.82
CA GLN A 51 26.56 -32.98 -3.98
C GLN A 51 26.97 -34.22 -4.77
N LEU A 52 27.95 -34.08 -5.70
CA LEU A 52 28.54 -35.23 -6.40
C LEU A 52 29.40 -36.06 -5.46
N VAL A 53 30.17 -35.43 -4.55
CA VAL A 53 30.89 -36.16 -3.49
C VAL A 53 29.93 -36.90 -2.58
N GLU A 54 28.83 -36.25 -2.19
CA GLU A 54 27.76 -36.87 -1.41
C GLU A 54 27.13 -38.08 -2.13
N ALA A 55 26.81 -37.92 -3.42
CA ALA A 55 26.24 -39.00 -4.24
C ALA A 55 27.24 -40.19 -4.30
N ARG A 56 28.54 -39.90 -4.52
CA ARG A 56 29.56 -40.93 -4.58
C ARG A 56 29.79 -41.63 -3.24
N ALA A 57 29.74 -40.88 -2.12
CA ALA A 57 29.78 -41.44 -0.79
C ALA A 57 28.64 -42.44 -0.52
N LYS A 58 27.45 -42.10 -0.97
CA LYS A 58 26.26 -42.97 -0.88
C LYS A 58 26.43 -44.24 -1.71
N GLU A 59 26.90 -44.14 -2.96
CA GLU A 59 27.16 -45.28 -3.83
C GLU A 59 28.18 -46.26 -3.22
N LEU A 60 29.22 -45.74 -2.58
CA LEU A 60 30.29 -46.54 -1.97
C LEU A 60 29.97 -47.01 -0.55
N GLY A 61 28.81 -46.67 0.00
CA GLY A 61 28.36 -47.07 1.34
C GLY A 61 29.07 -46.31 2.49
N PHE A 62 29.77 -45.21 2.23
CA PHE A 62 30.50 -44.43 3.25
C PHE A 62 29.65 -43.35 3.92
N TRP A 63 28.40 -43.31 3.60
CA TRP A 63 27.47 -42.28 4.11
C TRP A 63 27.06 -42.59 5.56
N GLN A 64 27.85 -42.17 6.52
CA GLN A 64 27.48 -42.17 7.93
C GLN A 64 27.88 -40.82 8.55
N GLY A 65 27.01 -39.84 8.50
CA GLY A 65 27.18 -38.55 9.17
C GLY A 65 28.06 -37.55 8.41
N LEU A 66 27.41 -36.78 7.51
CA LEU A 66 28.08 -35.76 6.69
C LEU A 66 28.78 -34.67 7.51
N THR A 67 28.29 -34.32 8.69
CA THR A 67 28.81 -33.26 9.54
C THR A 67 30.28 -33.51 9.97
N PHE A 68 30.60 -34.73 10.33
CA PHE A 68 31.96 -35.09 10.75
C PHE A 68 32.97 -35.01 9.60
N LYS A 69 32.56 -35.30 8.39
CA LYS A 69 33.43 -35.34 7.20
C LYS A 69 33.64 -33.96 6.56
N VAL A 70 32.65 -33.07 6.69
CA VAL A 70 32.80 -31.65 6.34
C VAL A 70 33.82 -30.97 7.26
N GLU A 71 33.82 -31.28 8.55
CA GLU A 71 34.84 -30.80 9.49
C GLU A 71 36.25 -31.25 9.12
N HIS A 72 36.39 -32.48 8.69
CA HIS A 72 37.69 -32.98 8.20
C HIS A 72 38.17 -32.21 6.95
N TRP A 73 37.27 -31.90 6.03
CA TRP A 73 37.59 -31.06 4.88
C TRP A 73 37.98 -29.63 5.25
N MET A 74 37.35 -29.07 6.24
CA MET A 74 37.68 -27.74 6.73
C MET A 74 39.06 -27.68 7.43
N THR A 75 39.54 -28.81 7.92
CA THR A 75 40.87 -28.92 8.56
C THR A 75 41.98 -29.25 7.57
N THR A 76 41.67 -29.72 6.35
CA THR A 76 42.67 -29.97 5.31
C THR A 76 43.28 -28.65 4.87
N SER A 77 44.61 -28.55 4.96
CA SER A 77 45.30 -27.30 4.64
C SER A 77 45.16 -26.97 3.15
N ARG A 78 44.94 -25.67 2.88
CA ARG A 78 44.90 -25.17 1.50
C ARG A 78 46.19 -25.50 0.73
N ALA A 79 47.30 -25.52 1.40
CA ALA A 79 48.60 -25.87 0.82
C ALA A 79 48.64 -27.33 0.34
N GLU A 80 48.07 -28.28 1.10
CA GLU A 80 47.99 -29.69 0.72
C GLU A 80 47.09 -29.91 -0.47
N ALA A 81 45.90 -29.24 -0.48
CA ALA A 81 44.97 -29.29 -1.60
C ALA A 81 45.60 -28.70 -2.88
N GLU A 82 46.32 -27.59 -2.78
CA GLU A 82 47.03 -26.96 -3.90
C GLU A 82 48.21 -27.80 -4.40
N ALA A 83 48.92 -28.51 -3.51
CA ALA A 83 50.02 -29.43 -3.88
C ALA A 83 49.43 -30.64 -4.66
N ALA A 84 48.39 -31.28 -4.16
CA ALA A 84 47.69 -32.37 -4.85
C ALA A 84 47.13 -31.94 -6.19
N GLY A 85 46.54 -30.74 -6.29
CA GLY A 85 46.08 -30.17 -7.55
C GLY A 85 47.19 -29.90 -8.55
N ARG A 86 48.36 -29.40 -8.09
CA ARG A 86 49.54 -29.17 -8.92
C ARG A 86 50.06 -30.46 -9.52
N GLU A 87 50.20 -31.50 -8.70
CA GLU A 87 50.67 -32.84 -9.13
C GLU A 87 49.70 -33.44 -10.17
N ALA A 88 48.40 -33.40 -9.91
CA ALA A 88 47.39 -33.87 -10.86
C ALA A 88 47.41 -33.09 -12.17
N PHE A 89 47.67 -31.79 -12.12
CA PHE A 89 47.79 -30.92 -13.28
C PHE A 89 49.00 -31.22 -14.12
N GLN A 90 50.21 -31.30 -13.48
CA GLN A 90 51.46 -31.58 -14.16
C GLN A 90 51.50 -32.95 -14.81
N SER A 91 50.91 -33.96 -14.17
CA SER A 91 50.80 -35.30 -14.75
C SER A 91 49.90 -35.41 -15.96
N ARG A 92 48.90 -34.53 -16.07
CA ARG A 92 47.89 -34.56 -17.15
C ARG A 92 48.21 -33.69 -18.35
N ILE A 93 48.76 -32.50 -18.17
CA ILE A 93 48.74 -31.43 -19.17
C ILE A 93 50.12 -30.88 -19.53
N GLY A 94 51.15 -31.06 -18.68
CA GLY A 94 52.51 -30.58 -18.95
C GLY A 94 52.70 -29.06 -19.02
N GLU A 95 51.71 -28.27 -18.57
CA GLU A 95 51.73 -26.82 -18.60
C GLU A 95 52.23 -26.20 -17.30
N ASP A 96 52.66 -24.93 -17.36
CA ASP A 96 53.07 -24.19 -16.18
C ASP A 96 51.91 -23.89 -15.26
N TYR A 97 51.87 -24.48 -14.07
CA TYR A 97 50.86 -24.33 -13.05
C TYR A 97 50.67 -22.86 -12.60
N ALA A 98 51.73 -22.05 -12.64
CA ALA A 98 51.67 -20.65 -12.27
C ALA A 98 50.79 -19.83 -13.26
N ALA A 99 50.96 -20.04 -14.56
CA ALA A 99 50.15 -19.39 -15.61
C ALA A 99 48.67 -19.83 -15.54
N TYR A 100 48.44 -21.09 -15.20
CA TYR A 100 47.07 -21.58 -14.97
C TYR A 100 46.43 -20.90 -13.75
N ARG A 101 47.19 -20.78 -12.62
CA ARG A 101 46.68 -20.12 -11.41
C ARG A 101 46.28 -18.68 -11.66
N GLU A 102 47.07 -17.92 -12.39
CA GLU A 102 46.76 -16.53 -12.72
C GLU A 102 45.47 -16.42 -13.53
N LYS A 103 45.30 -17.26 -14.55
CA LYS A 103 44.08 -17.33 -15.33
C LYS A 103 42.87 -17.73 -14.47
N ALA A 104 43.01 -18.71 -13.59
CA ALA A 104 41.97 -19.19 -12.69
C ALA A 104 41.56 -18.13 -11.64
N GLU A 105 42.51 -17.41 -11.07
CA GLU A 105 42.25 -16.30 -10.16
C GLU A 105 41.59 -15.13 -10.83
N ALA A 106 42.00 -14.78 -12.05
CA ALA A 106 41.31 -13.76 -12.86
C ALA A 106 39.87 -14.16 -13.22
N ALA A 107 39.64 -15.43 -13.55
CA ALA A 107 38.30 -15.96 -13.79
C ALA A 107 37.43 -15.95 -12.52
N ARG A 108 38.00 -16.32 -11.36
CA ARG A 108 37.32 -16.23 -10.04
C ARG A 108 36.94 -14.80 -9.69
N GLU A 109 37.85 -13.85 -9.91
CA GLU A 109 37.51 -12.43 -9.66
C GLU A 109 36.46 -11.89 -10.59
N ARG A 110 36.47 -12.28 -11.88
CA ARG A 110 35.38 -11.95 -12.82
C ARG A 110 34.03 -12.57 -12.39
N ALA A 111 34.05 -13.83 -11.95
CA ALA A 111 32.86 -14.51 -11.45
C ALA A 111 32.36 -13.88 -10.13
N ARG A 112 33.26 -13.47 -9.25
CA ARG A 112 32.95 -12.72 -8.02
C ARG A 112 32.33 -11.37 -8.34
N ARG A 113 32.90 -10.61 -9.28
CA ARG A 113 32.31 -9.33 -9.75
C ARG A 113 30.94 -9.53 -10.38
N ARG A 114 30.74 -10.59 -11.20
CA ARG A 114 29.42 -10.95 -11.73
C ARG A 114 28.44 -11.35 -10.62
N ARG A 115 28.85 -12.09 -9.60
CA ARG A 115 28.04 -12.41 -8.43
C ARG A 115 27.65 -11.16 -7.67
N LEU A 116 28.58 -10.23 -7.43
CA LEU A 116 28.33 -8.96 -6.75
C LEU A 116 27.43 -8.03 -7.56
N SER A 117 27.41 -8.14 -8.90
CA SER A 117 26.48 -7.41 -9.77
C SER A 117 25.18 -8.18 -10.05
N SER A 118 25.03 -9.42 -9.55
CA SER A 118 23.81 -10.20 -9.73
C SER A 118 22.69 -9.62 -8.86
N PRO A 119 21.52 -9.32 -9.43
CA PRO A 119 20.38 -8.86 -8.67
C PRO A 119 19.87 -9.91 -7.66
N PHE A 120 20.33 -11.16 -7.76
CA PHE A 120 19.93 -12.27 -6.90
C PHE A 120 20.83 -12.50 -5.69
N LEU A 121 21.97 -11.78 -5.58
CA LEU A 121 22.86 -11.91 -4.45
C LEU A 121 23.02 -10.57 -3.72
N TYR A 122 22.08 -10.30 -2.84
CA TYR A 122 22.24 -9.21 -1.87
C TYR A 122 23.19 -9.68 -0.77
N ILE A 123 24.40 -9.10 -0.73
CA ILE A 123 25.32 -9.31 0.39
C ILE A 123 24.95 -8.29 1.46
N PRO A 124 24.55 -8.73 2.66
CA PRO A 124 24.30 -7.81 3.77
C PRO A 124 25.54 -6.94 4.02
N LYS A 125 25.32 -5.63 4.17
CA LYS A 125 26.40 -4.69 4.52
C LYS A 125 26.45 -4.51 6.02
N CYS A 126 27.65 -4.29 6.57
CA CYS A 126 27.79 -3.82 7.92
C CYS A 126 27.14 -2.43 8.06
N LEU A 127 26.49 -2.15 9.18
CA LEU A 127 25.84 -0.86 9.39
C LEU A 127 26.85 0.30 9.40
N ASP A 128 28.08 0.05 9.85
CA ASP A 128 29.19 1.03 9.83
C ASP A 128 29.57 1.47 8.40
N ASP A 129 29.33 0.61 7.40
CA ASP A 129 29.60 0.91 5.99
C ASP A 129 28.47 1.74 5.34
N ILE A 130 27.37 2.00 6.06
CA ILE A 130 26.21 2.70 5.56
C ILE A 130 26.21 4.13 6.11
N PRO A 131 26.37 5.14 5.24
CA PRO A 131 26.35 6.53 5.71
C PRO A 131 24.97 6.91 6.23
N VAL A 132 24.93 7.65 7.33
CA VAL A 132 23.73 8.31 7.82
C VAL A 132 23.27 9.33 6.78
N ARG A 133 21.99 9.32 6.44
CA ARG A 133 21.37 10.28 5.51
C ARG A 133 20.11 10.83 6.11
N ASP A 134 19.84 12.08 5.85
CA ASP A 134 18.57 12.70 6.20
C ASP A 134 17.45 12.23 5.27
N VAL A 135 16.21 12.36 5.73
CA VAL A 135 15.03 12.04 4.92
C VAL A 135 14.80 13.15 3.90
N SER A 136 14.76 12.78 2.63
CA SER A 136 14.40 13.69 1.57
C SER A 136 12.88 13.80 1.45
N TRP A 137 12.36 15.00 1.34
CA TRP A 137 10.94 15.30 1.26
C TRP A 137 10.56 15.94 -0.08
N LEU A 138 9.45 15.51 -0.67
CA LEU A 138 8.79 16.23 -1.75
C LEU A 138 7.94 17.38 -1.17
N VAL A 139 7.23 17.07 -0.09
CA VAL A 139 6.52 18.05 0.76
C VAL A 139 6.97 17.78 2.19
N GLU A 140 7.66 18.76 2.78
CA GLU A 140 8.28 18.66 4.09
C GLU A 140 7.31 18.14 5.16
N GLY A 141 7.72 17.08 5.86
CA GLY A 141 6.94 16.43 6.92
C GLY A 141 5.66 15.74 6.45
N LEU A 142 5.33 15.77 5.13
CA LEU A 142 4.07 15.25 4.61
C LEU A 142 4.28 14.12 3.58
N LEU A 143 5.09 14.35 2.55
CA LEU A 143 5.32 13.37 1.47
C LEU A 143 6.82 13.12 1.31
N PRO A 144 7.33 11.97 1.79
CA PRO A 144 8.74 11.63 1.63
C PRO A 144 9.06 11.21 0.19
N GLN A 145 10.24 11.60 -0.30
CA GLN A 145 10.76 11.13 -1.58
C GLN A 145 11.20 9.67 -1.50
N GLY A 146 11.13 8.97 -2.63
CA GLY A 146 11.50 7.56 -2.72
C GLY A 146 10.51 6.60 -2.05
N GLU A 147 9.36 7.08 -1.61
CA GLU A 147 8.41 6.32 -0.82
C GLU A 147 6.98 6.40 -1.36
N VAL A 148 6.16 5.46 -0.89
CA VAL A 148 4.72 5.42 -1.16
C VAL A 148 3.96 6.08 -0.02
N SER A 149 3.06 6.98 -0.38
CA SER A 149 2.09 7.64 0.50
C SER A 149 0.67 7.34 0.07
N LEU A 150 -0.29 7.44 0.98
CA LEU A 150 -1.70 7.19 0.73
C LEU A 150 -2.55 8.44 0.96
N LEU A 151 -3.61 8.56 0.17
CA LEU A 151 -4.72 9.49 0.37
C LEU A 151 -6.04 8.71 0.36
N GLY A 152 -6.58 8.44 1.54
CA GLY A 152 -7.93 7.91 1.68
C GLY A 152 -8.96 9.02 1.70
N ALA A 153 -10.06 8.87 0.96
CA ALA A 153 -11.10 9.88 0.92
C ALA A 153 -12.49 9.28 0.69
N ASP A 154 -13.49 9.86 1.33
CA ASP A 154 -14.88 9.57 0.97
C ASP A 154 -15.22 10.13 -0.42
N GLY A 155 -16.15 9.50 -1.12
CA GLY A 155 -16.63 10.03 -2.39
C GLY A 155 -17.18 11.45 -2.23
N GLY A 156 -16.84 12.35 -3.17
CA GLY A 156 -17.33 13.73 -3.18
C GLY A 156 -16.70 14.68 -2.14
N THR A 157 -15.60 14.30 -1.47
CA THR A 157 -14.90 15.17 -0.52
C THR A 157 -13.92 16.14 -1.17
N GLY A 158 -13.77 16.11 -2.50
CA GLY A 158 -12.85 17.02 -3.20
C GLY A 158 -11.40 16.50 -3.30
N LYS A 159 -11.16 15.19 -3.16
CA LYS A 159 -9.84 14.55 -3.26
C LYS A 159 -9.04 15.04 -4.47
N GLY A 160 -9.60 14.90 -5.70
CA GLY A 160 -8.94 15.32 -6.94
C GLY A 160 -8.72 16.84 -7.04
N ILE A 161 -9.53 17.64 -6.35
CA ILE A 161 -9.37 19.10 -6.30
C ILE A 161 -8.19 19.47 -5.40
N TRP A 162 -8.04 18.80 -4.24
CA TRP A 162 -6.86 18.98 -3.39
C TRP A 162 -5.58 18.47 -4.06
N GLN A 163 -5.65 17.33 -4.76
CA GLN A 163 -4.51 16.81 -5.53
C GLN A 163 -4.03 17.82 -6.59
N ALA A 164 -4.92 18.60 -7.19
CA ALA A 164 -4.53 19.64 -8.12
C ALA A 164 -3.68 20.74 -7.44
N GLN A 165 -3.94 21.08 -6.17
CA GLN A 165 -3.07 21.99 -5.39
C GLN A 165 -1.68 21.39 -5.18
N LEU A 166 -1.60 20.09 -4.89
CA LEU A 166 -0.32 19.39 -4.77
C LEU A 166 0.46 19.37 -6.09
N VAL A 167 -0.22 19.15 -7.22
CA VAL A 167 0.40 19.21 -8.55
C VAL A 167 0.91 20.60 -8.85
N ALA A 168 0.16 21.68 -8.53
CA ALA A 168 0.59 23.05 -8.71
C ALA A 168 1.82 23.37 -7.83
N TYR A 169 1.85 22.87 -6.60
CA TYR A 169 3.01 22.99 -5.73
C TYR A 169 4.26 22.31 -6.34
N VAL A 170 4.15 21.07 -6.79
CA VAL A 170 5.29 20.31 -7.33
C VAL A 170 5.77 20.88 -8.66
N THR A 171 4.87 21.27 -9.56
CA THR A 171 5.22 21.69 -10.93
C THR A 171 5.61 23.14 -11.05
N ALA A 172 4.90 24.03 -10.36
CA ALA A 172 5.06 25.47 -10.45
C ALA A 172 5.65 26.14 -9.20
N GLY A 173 5.88 25.36 -8.12
CA GLY A 173 6.36 25.90 -6.85
C GLY A 173 5.33 26.76 -6.11
N LYS A 174 4.04 26.60 -6.43
CA LYS A 174 2.97 27.42 -5.89
C LYS A 174 2.69 27.12 -4.43
N THR A 175 3.06 28.01 -3.54
CA THR A 175 2.78 27.91 -2.11
C THR A 175 1.30 28.16 -1.81
N SER A 176 0.81 27.59 -0.72
CA SER A 176 -0.55 27.80 -0.21
C SER A 176 -0.57 27.50 1.30
N GLY A 177 -1.70 27.68 1.96
CA GLY A 177 -1.84 27.27 3.35
C GLY A 177 -1.67 25.76 3.55
N PHE A 178 -1.87 24.95 2.51
CA PHE A 178 -1.52 23.51 2.53
C PHE A 178 0.00 23.31 2.50
N PHE A 179 0.69 24.09 1.70
CA PHE A 179 2.12 24.01 1.39
C PHE A 179 2.77 25.39 1.60
N PRO A 180 3.02 25.81 2.86
CA PRO A 180 3.45 27.18 3.16
C PRO A 180 4.90 27.48 2.77
N GLN A 181 5.73 26.45 2.66
CA GLN A 181 7.11 26.58 2.21
C GLN A 181 7.23 26.19 0.74
N PRO A 182 8.06 26.87 -0.06
CA PRO A 182 8.30 26.48 -1.44
C PRO A 182 8.97 25.09 -1.48
N PRO A 183 8.76 24.31 -2.56
CA PRO A 183 9.48 23.06 -2.73
C PRO A 183 10.98 23.35 -2.92
N GLY A 184 11.84 22.45 -2.46
CA GLY A 184 13.28 22.56 -2.69
C GLY A 184 13.63 22.61 -4.19
N GLN A 185 12.85 21.90 -5.00
CA GLN A 185 12.94 21.89 -6.46
C GLN A 185 11.58 21.57 -7.08
N THR A 186 11.20 22.29 -8.12
CA THR A 186 10.04 21.92 -8.95
C THR A 186 10.36 20.73 -9.84
N GLY A 187 9.35 19.90 -10.13
CA GLY A 187 9.54 18.68 -10.89
C GLY A 187 8.35 18.32 -11.77
N ARG A 188 8.49 17.22 -12.50
CA ARG A 188 7.41 16.64 -13.30
C ARG A 188 6.46 15.84 -12.42
N VAL A 189 5.20 15.79 -12.82
CA VAL A 189 4.18 14.94 -12.21
C VAL A 189 3.64 13.99 -13.26
N LEU A 190 3.59 12.71 -12.93
CA LEU A 190 2.91 11.69 -13.74
C LEU A 190 1.64 11.27 -13.03
N ILE A 191 0.51 11.41 -13.70
CA ILE A 191 -0.82 11.05 -13.19
C ILE A 191 -1.31 9.80 -13.91
N PHE A 192 -1.59 8.75 -13.16
CA PHE A 192 -2.37 7.61 -13.61
C PHE A 192 -3.82 7.85 -13.23
N ALA A 193 -4.65 8.21 -14.23
CA ALA A 193 -6.05 8.55 -14.06
C ALA A 193 -6.94 7.36 -14.46
N GLY A 194 -7.70 6.85 -13.51
CA GLY A 194 -8.61 5.72 -13.71
C GLY A 194 -10.08 6.11 -13.89
N GLU A 195 -10.46 7.32 -13.48
CA GLU A 195 -11.86 7.79 -13.48
C GLU A 195 -12.04 9.15 -14.16
N ASP A 196 -11.16 10.11 -13.86
CA ASP A 196 -11.30 11.48 -14.37
C ASP A 196 -10.82 11.59 -15.83
N ASP A 197 -11.69 12.11 -16.71
CA ASP A 197 -11.33 12.46 -18.10
C ASP A 197 -10.34 13.63 -18.11
N PRO A 198 -9.16 13.49 -18.75
CA PRO A 198 -8.15 14.53 -18.78
C PRO A 198 -8.63 15.86 -19.39
N SER A 199 -9.46 15.81 -20.42
CA SER A 199 -9.90 16.99 -21.15
C SER A 199 -11.07 17.69 -20.48
N LYS A 200 -12.00 16.94 -19.89
CA LYS A 200 -13.24 17.48 -19.32
C LYS A 200 -13.11 17.92 -17.86
N VAL A 201 -12.22 17.26 -17.11
CA VAL A 201 -12.16 17.40 -15.66
C VAL A 201 -10.76 17.78 -15.19
N LEU A 202 -9.77 16.93 -15.47
CA LEU A 202 -8.46 17.02 -14.84
C LEU A 202 -7.72 18.30 -15.25
N LYS A 203 -7.68 18.61 -16.55
CA LYS A 203 -6.97 19.79 -17.08
C LYS A 203 -7.48 21.10 -16.46
N ALA A 204 -8.80 21.28 -16.44
CA ALA A 204 -9.40 22.47 -15.88
C ALA A 204 -9.10 22.65 -14.38
N ARG A 205 -9.14 21.55 -13.60
CA ARG A 205 -8.76 21.59 -12.16
C ARG A 205 -7.29 21.96 -11.97
N LEU A 206 -6.39 21.39 -12.75
CA LEU A 206 -4.96 21.66 -12.67
C LEU A 206 -4.64 23.11 -13.04
N MET A 207 -5.26 23.64 -14.11
CA MET A 207 -5.12 25.04 -14.52
C MET A 207 -5.66 25.98 -13.43
N ALA A 208 -6.81 25.69 -12.86
CA ALA A 208 -7.40 26.47 -11.77
C ALA A 208 -6.50 26.52 -10.53
N ALA A 209 -5.83 25.40 -10.21
CA ALA A 209 -4.85 25.35 -9.13
C ALA A 209 -3.54 26.09 -9.47
N GLY A 210 -3.28 26.38 -10.75
CA GLY A 210 -2.08 27.05 -11.23
C GLY A 210 -0.88 26.11 -11.44
N ALA A 211 -1.14 24.88 -11.86
CA ALA A 211 -0.08 23.94 -12.22
C ALA A 211 0.64 24.33 -13.51
N ASP A 212 1.94 24.05 -13.60
CA ASP A 212 2.68 24.14 -14.85
C ASP A 212 2.35 22.91 -15.72
N MET A 213 1.45 23.11 -16.69
CA MET A 213 0.93 22.04 -17.54
C MET A 213 2.01 21.37 -18.40
N SER A 214 3.12 22.05 -18.68
CA SER A 214 4.25 21.49 -19.44
C SER A 214 5.00 20.40 -18.66
N ARG A 215 4.80 20.34 -17.35
CA ARG A 215 5.40 19.36 -16.43
C ARG A 215 4.44 18.29 -15.95
N VAL A 216 3.18 18.30 -16.44
CA VAL A 216 2.19 17.28 -16.08
C VAL A 216 2.01 16.32 -17.23
N MET A 217 2.19 15.04 -16.94
CA MET A 217 1.92 13.93 -17.86
C MET A 217 0.78 13.09 -17.30
N VAL A 218 -0.07 12.59 -18.18
CA VAL A 218 -1.24 11.78 -17.82
C VAL A 218 -1.26 10.49 -18.62
N GLN A 219 -1.46 9.38 -17.95
CA GLN A 219 -1.79 8.09 -18.55
C GLN A 219 -3.12 7.63 -17.99
N THR A 220 -4.13 7.48 -18.85
CA THR A 220 -5.43 6.93 -18.43
C THR A 220 -5.49 5.42 -18.62
N SER A 221 -6.28 4.74 -17.78
CA SER A 221 -6.58 3.32 -17.94
C SER A 221 -7.21 3.03 -19.30
N ASP A 222 -8.19 3.84 -19.71
CA ASP A 222 -8.94 3.66 -20.95
C ASP A 222 -8.08 3.85 -22.21
N ALA A 223 -7.21 4.87 -22.25
CA ALA A 223 -6.30 5.09 -23.36
C ALA A 223 -5.30 3.94 -23.52
N TYR A 224 -4.84 3.36 -22.41
CA TYR A 224 -3.97 2.20 -22.45
C TYR A 224 -4.71 0.96 -22.94
N PHE A 225 -5.90 0.70 -22.39
CA PHE A 225 -6.73 -0.43 -22.81
C PHE A 225 -7.12 -0.35 -24.29
N SER A 226 -7.57 0.81 -24.77
CA SER A 226 -7.94 1.02 -26.17
C SER A 226 -6.78 0.74 -27.13
N ARG A 227 -5.54 0.98 -26.70
CA ARG A 227 -4.35 0.77 -27.52
C ARG A 227 -3.82 -0.66 -27.46
N THR A 228 -3.93 -1.33 -26.31
CA THR A 228 -3.25 -2.61 -26.05
C THR A 228 -4.19 -3.80 -25.92
N GLY A 229 -5.48 -3.56 -25.68
CA GLY A 229 -6.46 -4.59 -25.32
C GLY A 229 -6.29 -5.17 -23.91
N ASN A 230 -5.35 -4.63 -23.12
CA ASN A 230 -5.06 -5.11 -21.76
C ASN A 230 -5.17 -3.99 -20.73
N PRO A 231 -5.57 -4.28 -19.48
CA PRO A 231 -5.54 -3.30 -18.41
C PRO A 231 -4.09 -2.92 -18.06
N LEU A 232 -3.87 -1.67 -17.67
CA LEU A 232 -2.58 -1.21 -17.14
C LEU A 232 -2.53 -1.46 -15.63
N CYS A 233 -1.63 -2.33 -15.19
CA CYS A 233 -1.53 -2.72 -13.78
C CYS A 233 -0.19 -2.30 -13.15
N ILE A 234 -0.20 -1.96 -11.87
CA ILE A 234 0.99 -1.47 -11.14
C ILE A 234 2.18 -2.44 -11.20
N PRO A 235 2.01 -3.79 -11.06
CA PRO A 235 3.16 -4.71 -11.15
C PRO A 235 3.72 -4.89 -12.56
N ASP A 236 3.06 -4.36 -13.59
CA ASP A 236 3.47 -4.57 -14.97
C ASP A 236 4.73 -3.78 -15.34
N LYS A 237 5.56 -4.36 -16.19
CA LYS A 237 6.73 -3.68 -16.76
C LYS A 237 6.36 -2.41 -17.52
N SER A 238 5.17 -2.37 -18.14
CA SER A 238 4.67 -1.18 -18.83
C SER A 238 4.41 -0.03 -17.87
N PHE A 239 3.83 -0.30 -16.71
CA PHE A 239 3.62 0.70 -15.67
C PHE A 239 4.95 1.30 -15.20
N ALA A 240 5.94 0.44 -14.92
CA ALA A 240 7.28 0.88 -14.54
C ALA A 240 7.95 1.74 -15.63
N LYS A 241 7.84 1.35 -16.90
CA LYS A 241 8.41 2.10 -18.04
C LYS A 241 7.83 3.51 -18.17
N TYR A 242 6.54 3.73 -17.89
CA TYR A 242 5.97 5.06 -17.89
C TYR A 242 6.64 5.95 -16.83
N ILE A 243 6.83 5.44 -15.62
CA ILE A 243 7.48 6.18 -14.55
C ILE A 243 8.96 6.45 -14.89
N GLU A 244 9.69 5.46 -15.39
CA GLU A 244 11.09 5.60 -15.78
C GLU A 244 11.28 6.63 -16.89
N SER A 245 10.44 6.60 -17.93
CA SER A 245 10.54 7.54 -19.06
C SER A 245 10.13 8.96 -18.69
N ALA A 246 9.15 9.11 -17.81
CA ALA A 246 8.68 10.39 -17.33
C ALA A 246 9.67 11.05 -16.36
N ALA A 247 10.44 10.24 -15.61
CA ALA A 247 11.32 10.69 -14.53
C ALA A 247 10.64 11.74 -13.62
N PRO A 248 9.47 11.43 -13.03
CA PRO A 248 8.69 12.41 -12.28
C PRO A 248 9.25 12.59 -10.86
N ALA A 249 9.02 13.77 -10.28
CA ALA A 249 9.17 13.98 -8.84
C ALA A 249 8.00 13.38 -8.04
N LEU A 250 6.81 13.35 -8.65
CA LEU A 250 5.59 12.80 -8.07
C LEU A 250 4.85 11.89 -9.05
N VAL A 251 4.48 10.71 -8.59
CA VAL A 251 3.53 9.81 -9.24
C VAL A 251 2.20 9.89 -8.49
N LEU A 252 1.12 10.25 -9.16
CA LEU A 252 -0.25 10.18 -8.64
C LEU A 252 -0.96 8.99 -9.26
N ILE A 253 -1.65 8.20 -8.43
CA ILE A 253 -2.47 7.07 -8.87
C ILE A 253 -3.87 7.28 -8.30
N ASP A 254 -4.86 7.54 -9.16
CA ASP A 254 -6.22 7.86 -8.75
C ASP A 254 -7.30 7.22 -9.63
N PRO A 255 -8.07 6.28 -9.10
CA PRO A 255 -7.85 5.56 -7.85
C PRO A 255 -6.99 4.30 -8.02
N LEU A 256 -6.48 3.76 -6.92
CA LEU A 256 -5.70 2.51 -6.90
C LEU A 256 -6.41 1.36 -7.60
N GLN A 257 -7.71 1.23 -7.37
CA GLN A 257 -8.53 0.12 -7.86
C GLN A 257 -8.46 -0.05 -9.38
N SER A 258 -8.35 1.05 -10.11
CA SER A 258 -8.26 1.04 -11.59
C SER A 258 -6.95 0.49 -12.14
N PHE A 259 -5.95 0.29 -11.28
CA PHE A 259 -4.60 -0.14 -11.66
C PHE A 259 -4.13 -1.40 -10.93
N LEU A 260 -5.06 -2.14 -10.32
CA LEU A 260 -4.78 -3.45 -9.74
C LEU A 260 -5.06 -4.56 -10.76
N PRO A 261 -4.26 -5.64 -10.77
CA PRO A 261 -4.52 -6.80 -11.62
C PRO A 261 -5.87 -7.45 -11.28
N ALA A 262 -6.51 -8.03 -12.28
CA ALA A 262 -7.69 -8.86 -12.07
C ALA A 262 -7.39 -10.01 -11.08
N GLY A 263 -8.29 -10.24 -10.14
CA GLY A 263 -8.13 -11.28 -9.12
C GLY A 263 -7.31 -10.87 -7.88
N VAL A 264 -6.76 -9.66 -7.85
CA VAL A 264 -6.16 -9.12 -6.62
C VAL A 264 -7.27 -8.63 -5.69
N GLU A 265 -7.44 -9.33 -4.58
CA GLU A 265 -8.39 -8.94 -3.54
C GLU A 265 -7.77 -7.90 -2.61
N MET A 266 -8.38 -6.73 -2.51
CA MET A 266 -7.89 -5.65 -1.66
C MET A 266 -7.86 -6.01 -0.17
N VAL A 267 -8.68 -6.97 0.27
CA VAL A 267 -8.67 -7.50 1.64
C VAL A 267 -7.49 -8.44 1.90
N SER A 268 -6.87 -8.99 0.86
CA SER A 268 -5.74 -9.91 0.98
C SER A 268 -4.44 -9.14 1.17
N ARG A 269 -3.87 -9.22 2.38
CA ARG A 269 -2.60 -8.57 2.73
C ARG A 269 -1.45 -8.95 1.80
N ASN A 270 -1.32 -10.25 1.53
CA ASN A 270 -0.21 -10.77 0.71
C ASN A 270 -0.31 -10.32 -0.75
N GLN A 271 -1.52 -10.35 -1.32
CA GLN A 271 -1.76 -9.93 -2.70
C GLN A 271 -1.51 -8.42 -2.87
N MET A 272 -2.00 -7.60 -1.95
CA MET A 272 -1.77 -6.15 -1.98
C MET A 272 -0.30 -5.80 -1.81
N ARG A 273 0.41 -6.48 -0.90
CA ARG A 273 1.84 -6.31 -0.75
C ARG A 273 2.59 -6.68 -2.02
N ALA A 274 2.29 -7.84 -2.62
CA ALA A 274 2.90 -8.27 -3.88
C ALA A 274 2.64 -7.28 -5.02
N ALA A 275 1.44 -6.71 -5.12
CA ALA A 275 1.09 -5.72 -6.12
C ALA A 275 1.84 -4.38 -5.94
N LEU A 276 2.05 -3.91 -4.70
CA LEU A 276 2.61 -2.58 -4.44
C LEU A 276 4.14 -2.56 -4.23
N LEU A 277 4.77 -3.68 -3.88
CA LEU A 277 6.23 -3.75 -3.70
C LEU A 277 7.03 -3.31 -4.93
N PRO A 278 6.67 -3.66 -6.18
CA PRO A 278 7.36 -3.17 -7.36
C PRO A 278 7.35 -1.64 -7.48
N LEU A 279 6.21 -1.01 -7.21
CA LEU A 279 6.08 0.46 -7.19
C LEU A 279 6.97 1.07 -6.12
N LYS A 280 6.94 0.53 -4.90
CA LYS A 280 7.80 1.00 -3.80
C LYS A 280 9.29 0.91 -4.16
N ALA A 281 9.73 -0.22 -4.70
CA ALA A 281 11.11 -0.39 -5.13
C ALA A 281 11.51 0.59 -6.25
N LEU A 282 10.58 0.85 -7.17
CA LEU A 282 10.78 1.79 -8.27
C LEU A 282 10.92 3.23 -7.75
N CYS A 283 10.04 3.66 -6.83
CA CYS A 283 10.11 4.97 -6.19
C CYS A 283 11.43 5.16 -5.44
N ALA A 284 11.85 4.18 -4.65
CA ALA A 284 13.12 4.22 -3.93
C ALA A 284 14.33 4.33 -4.86
N ARG A 285 14.31 3.63 -6.00
CA ARG A 285 15.38 3.65 -7.00
C ARG A 285 15.46 4.98 -7.75
N LEU A 286 14.33 5.57 -8.09
CA LEU A 286 14.25 6.82 -8.87
C LEU A 286 14.25 8.08 -7.98
N GLY A 287 14.08 7.94 -6.66
CA GLY A 287 13.94 9.06 -5.75
C GLY A 287 12.62 9.84 -5.92
N CYS A 288 11.60 9.27 -6.59
CA CYS A 288 10.31 9.92 -6.76
C CYS A 288 9.34 9.56 -5.62
N ALA A 289 8.45 10.48 -5.26
CA ALA A 289 7.34 10.18 -4.35
C ALA A 289 6.16 9.58 -5.12
N ALA A 290 5.44 8.63 -4.52
CA ALA A 290 4.15 8.17 -5.04
C ALA A 290 3.04 8.49 -4.04
N LEU A 291 1.95 9.09 -4.53
CA LEU A 291 0.71 9.28 -3.77
C LEU A 291 -0.39 8.43 -4.40
N ILE A 292 -0.84 7.44 -3.67
CA ILE A 292 -1.93 6.54 -4.08
C ILE A 292 -3.23 7.03 -3.46
N ALA A 293 -4.19 7.36 -4.28
CA ALA A 293 -5.52 7.72 -3.85
C ALA A 293 -6.46 6.51 -3.87
N MET A 294 -7.31 6.41 -2.87
CA MET A 294 -8.31 5.36 -2.77
C MET A 294 -9.58 5.83 -2.07
N HIS A 295 -10.69 5.17 -2.37
CA HIS A 295 -11.93 5.41 -1.65
C HIS A 295 -11.92 4.72 -0.29
N THR A 296 -12.50 5.39 0.70
CA THR A 296 -12.75 4.78 2.01
C THR A 296 -13.93 3.81 1.92
N ASN A 297 -13.96 2.83 2.81
CA ASN A 297 -15.13 1.96 2.91
C ASN A 297 -16.34 2.73 3.43
N LYS A 298 -17.56 2.26 3.08
CA LYS A 298 -18.82 2.89 3.48
C LYS A 298 -19.28 2.52 4.90
N ARG A 299 -18.42 1.87 5.71
CA ARG A 299 -18.79 1.50 7.08
C ARG A 299 -18.97 2.76 7.92
N SER A 300 -20.12 2.89 8.54
CA SER A 300 -20.36 3.97 9.49
C SER A 300 -19.61 3.71 10.80
N ASN A 301 -19.16 4.78 11.43
CA ASN A 301 -18.53 4.76 12.75
C ASN A 301 -17.16 4.06 12.82
N VAL A 302 -16.39 4.07 11.74
CA VAL A 302 -14.97 3.67 11.72
C VAL A 302 -14.11 4.88 11.36
N SER A 303 -12.91 4.97 11.93
CA SER A 303 -11.98 6.08 11.74
C SER A 303 -10.60 5.58 11.36
N GLY A 304 -9.77 6.46 10.82
CA GLY A 304 -8.37 6.23 10.52
C GLY A 304 -8.15 4.95 9.69
N ARG A 305 -7.28 4.06 10.18
CA ARG A 305 -6.96 2.80 9.51
C ARG A 305 -8.19 1.95 9.16
N ALA A 306 -9.21 1.92 10.03
CA ALA A 306 -10.41 1.11 9.80
C ALA A 306 -11.27 1.61 8.64
N ARG A 307 -11.15 2.88 8.23
CA ARG A 307 -11.81 3.42 7.02
C ARG A 307 -11.15 2.92 5.73
N LEU A 308 -9.88 2.54 5.77
CA LEU A 308 -9.12 1.94 4.67
C LEU A 308 -9.08 0.41 4.78
N ALA A 309 -9.90 -0.20 5.64
CA ALA A 309 -9.80 -1.56 6.13
C ALA A 309 -10.11 -2.67 5.10
N ASP A 310 -10.42 -2.32 3.87
CA ASP A 310 -10.44 -3.33 2.82
C ASP A 310 -8.99 -3.78 2.47
N SER A 311 -7.97 -3.05 2.96
CA SER A 311 -6.57 -3.49 2.91
C SER A 311 -5.72 -2.84 4.00
N SER A 312 -5.57 -3.52 5.12
CA SER A 312 -4.65 -3.08 6.19
C SER A 312 -3.18 -2.99 5.72
N ASP A 313 -2.80 -3.75 4.69
CA ASP A 313 -1.42 -3.80 4.22
C ASP A 313 -1.03 -2.57 3.37
N ILE A 314 -1.99 -1.92 2.70
CA ILE A 314 -1.75 -0.64 2.01
C ILE A 314 -1.32 0.42 3.03
N TRP A 315 -1.99 0.47 4.18
CA TRP A 315 -1.62 1.34 5.28
C TRP A 315 -0.19 1.05 5.79
N ASP A 316 0.17 -0.23 5.89
CA ASP A 316 1.46 -0.64 6.45
C ASP A 316 2.62 -0.37 5.49
N ILE A 317 2.43 -0.50 4.19
CA ILE A 317 3.43 -0.19 3.15
C ILE A 317 3.72 1.30 3.07
N ALA A 318 2.69 2.15 3.21
CA ALA A 318 2.84 3.59 3.09
C ALA A 318 3.64 4.19 4.25
N ARG A 319 4.49 5.15 3.95
CA ARG A 319 5.26 5.91 4.93
C ARG A 319 4.54 7.17 5.43
N SER A 320 3.60 7.65 4.66
CA SER A 320 2.68 8.72 5.03
C SER A 320 1.27 8.35 4.63
N VAL A 321 0.30 8.63 5.49
CA VAL A 321 -1.13 8.37 5.23
C VAL A 321 -1.95 9.60 5.57
N LEU A 322 -2.65 10.07 4.56
CA LEU A 322 -3.58 11.20 4.63
C LEU A 322 -5.01 10.68 4.55
N MET A 323 -5.90 11.28 5.33
CA MET A 323 -7.33 10.98 5.29
C MET A 323 -8.10 12.27 5.02
N MET A 324 -8.91 12.28 3.97
CA MET A 324 -9.77 13.39 3.65
C MET A 324 -11.24 13.04 3.96
N GLY A 325 -11.90 13.90 4.66
CA GLY A 325 -13.28 13.69 5.07
C GLY A 325 -14.07 15.00 5.16
N ARG A 326 -15.35 14.84 5.49
CA ARG A 326 -16.25 15.95 5.78
C ARG A 326 -16.79 15.79 7.19
N ASP A 327 -16.61 16.80 8.01
CA ASP A 327 -17.34 16.89 9.26
C ASP A 327 -18.85 17.06 8.93
N LYS A 328 -19.62 16.09 9.30
CA LYS A 328 -21.07 16.10 9.00
C LYS A 328 -21.86 17.09 9.88
N ASN A 329 -21.25 17.58 10.95
CA ASN A 329 -21.87 18.55 11.84
C ASN A 329 -21.80 19.97 11.28
N SER A 330 -20.60 20.36 10.83
CA SER A 330 -20.33 21.70 10.29
C SER A 330 -20.33 21.77 8.75
N GLY A 331 -20.22 20.62 8.08
CA GLY A 331 -20.01 20.57 6.63
C GLY A 331 -18.55 20.84 6.22
N GLN A 332 -17.68 21.20 7.16
CA GLN A 332 -16.27 21.51 6.96
C GLN A 332 -15.52 20.30 6.38
N LEU A 333 -14.72 20.52 5.33
CA LEU A 333 -13.80 19.51 4.84
C LEU A 333 -12.52 19.53 5.66
N TYR A 334 -11.91 18.38 5.82
CA TYR A 334 -10.62 18.24 6.48
C TYR A 334 -9.70 17.27 5.74
N LEU A 335 -8.40 17.54 5.86
CA LEU A 335 -7.33 16.65 5.44
C LEU A 335 -6.45 16.36 6.66
N SER A 336 -6.59 15.16 7.20
CA SER A 336 -5.89 14.70 8.39
C SER A 336 -4.67 13.86 8.02
N HIS A 337 -3.53 14.10 8.68
CA HIS A 337 -2.32 13.31 8.54
C HIS A 337 -2.29 12.26 9.65
N GLU A 338 -2.63 11.02 9.30
CA GLU A 338 -2.87 9.94 10.24
C GLU A 338 -1.63 9.10 10.58
N LYS A 339 -0.68 9.04 9.64
CA LYS A 339 0.56 8.28 9.80
C LYS A 339 1.71 9.01 9.14
N SER A 340 2.81 9.11 9.86
CA SER A 340 4.13 9.44 9.33
C SER A 340 5.17 8.49 9.91
N SER A 341 6.07 7.97 9.08
CA SER A 341 7.14 7.06 9.53
C SER A 341 8.44 7.79 9.85
N TYR A 342 8.56 9.05 9.44
CA TYR A 342 9.83 9.81 9.48
C TYR A 342 9.74 11.12 10.26
N ALA A 343 8.54 11.59 10.54
CA ALA A 343 8.29 12.81 11.30
C ALA A 343 7.02 12.66 12.14
N ALA A 344 6.76 13.61 13.02
CA ALA A 344 5.45 13.70 13.67
C ALA A 344 4.37 14.00 12.62
N PRO A 345 3.18 13.37 12.71
CA PRO A 345 2.08 13.67 11.79
C PRO A 345 1.71 15.15 11.84
N ALA A 346 1.61 15.79 10.68
CA ALA A 346 1.23 17.19 10.58
C ALA A 346 -0.17 17.46 11.15
N ARG A 347 -0.43 18.69 11.56
CA ARG A 347 -1.76 19.14 11.99
C ARG A 347 -2.75 19.03 10.83
N THR A 348 -3.98 18.66 11.13
CA THR A 348 -5.06 18.54 10.15
C THR A 348 -5.37 19.88 9.50
N ALA A 349 -5.41 19.92 8.18
CA ALA A 349 -5.84 21.09 7.44
C ALA A 349 -7.38 21.08 7.29
N LEU A 350 -8.01 22.20 7.61
CA LEU A 350 -9.40 22.49 7.29
C LEU A 350 -9.45 23.23 5.95
N LEU A 351 -10.43 22.92 5.13
CA LEU A 351 -10.56 23.46 3.79
C LEU A 351 -12.02 23.52 3.33
N HIS A 352 -12.24 24.32 2.32
CA HIS A 352 -13.50 24.31 1.56
C HIS A 352 -13.21 24.28 0.06
N ILE A 353 -14.26 24.07 -0.74
CA ILE A 353 -14.18 24.01 -2.20
C ILE A 353 -14.90 25.24 -2.74
N GLU A 354 -14.18 26.03 -3.55
CA GLU A 354 -14.72 27.17 -4.27
C GLU A 354 -14.87 26.85 -5.76
N GLN A 355 -15.99 27.29 -6.33
CA GLN A 355 -16.16 27.26 -7.79
C GLN A 355 -15.35 28.37 -8.44
N THR A 356 -14.78 28.06 -9.59
CA THR A 356 -14.03 29.01 -10.42
C THR A 356 -14.22 28.70 -11.89
N GLN A 357 -13.74 29.58 -12.76
CA GLN A 357 -13.77 29.37 -14.21
C GLN A 357 -12.37 29.48 -14.79
N VAL A 358 -12.07 28.58 -15.70
CA VAL A 358 -10.81 28.58 -16.46
C VAL A 358 -11.15 28.33 -17.93
N GLU A 359 -10.72 29.24 -18.81
CA GLU A 359 -11.00 29.16 -20.25
C GLU A 359 -12.50 28.93 -20.57
N GLY A 360 -13.40 29.54 -19.78
CA GLY A 360 -14.85 29.38 -19.94
C GLY A 360 -15.44 28.09 -19.37
N VAL A 361 -14.62 27.20 -18.81
CA VAL A 361 -15.05 25.95 -18.18
C VAL A 361 -15.21 26.16 -16.67
N THR A 362 -16.38 25.84 -16.13
CA THR A 362 -16.60 25.84 -14.68
C THR A 362 -15.88 24.69 -14.03
N THR A 363 -15.06 24.96 -13.04
CA THR A 363 -14.30 24.01 -12.26
C THR A 363 -14.27 24.41 -10.79
N ALA A 364 -13.40 23.81 -9.98
CA ALA A 364 -13.28 24.13 -8.57
C ALA A 364 -11.84 24.05 -8.07
N VAL A 365 -11.57 24.80 -7.01
CA VAL A 365 -10.28 24.82 -6.29
C VAL A 365 -10.49 24.50 -4.81
N ALA A 366 -9.51 23.86 -4.20
CA ALA A 366 -9.46 23.67 -2.75
C ALA A 366 -8.80 24.90 -2.12
N VAL A 367 -9.51 25.52 -1.18
CA VAL A 367 -9.02 26.65 -0.42
C VAL A 367 -8.71 26.23 1.00
N PHE A 368 -7.53 26.58 1.46
CA PHE A 368 -7.11 26.31 2.84
C PHE A 368 -7.75 27.32 3.80
N ASP A 369 -8.34 26.83 4.88
CA ASP A 369 -8.96 27.68 5.90
C ASP A 369 -8.04 27.86 7.12
N SER A 370 -7.71 26.76 7.78
CA SER A 370 -6.93 26.76 9.01
C SER A 370 -6.37 25.39 9.34
N ARG A 371 -5.71 25.27 10.49
CA ARG A 371 -5.22 23.98 11.03
C ARG A 371 -5.83 23.69 12.39
N THR A 372 -6.09 22.40 12.63
CA THR A 372 -6.56 21.89 13.93
C THR A 372 -5.72 20.68 14.35
N ASP A 373 -5.71 20.40 15.64
CA ASP A 373 -5.06 19.19 16.18
C ASP A 373 -5.96 17.95 16.11
N LYS A 374 -7.25 18.13 15.80
CA LYS A 374 -8.19 17.01 15.59
C LYS A 374 -7.72 16.10 14.47
N LYS A 375 -7.89 14.81 14.67
CA LYS A 375 -7.62 13.75 13.68
C LYS A 375 -8.93 13.19 13.13
N ASP A 376 -8.86 12.31 12.13
CA ASP A 376 -10.03 11.65 11.54
C ASP A 376 -10.91 10.98 12.60
N ALA A 377 -10.30 10.40 13.63
CA ALA A 377 -11.01 9.78 14.73
C ALA A 377 -11.88 10.78 15.53
N ASP A 378 -11.39 11.98 15.77
CA ASP A 378 -12.10 13.00 16.55
C ASP A 378 -13.35 13.49 15.82
N PHE A 379 -13.26 13.73 14.49
CA PHE A 379 -14.40 14.10 13.67
C PHE A 379 -15.46 12.99 13.63
N VAL A 380 -15.03 11.72 13.58
CA VAL A 380 -15.95 10.57 13.60
C VAL A 380 -16.62 10.44 14.97
N GLU A 381 -15.88 10.61 16.06
CA GLU A 381 -16.42 10.47 17.43
C GLU A 381 -17.37 11.62 17.77
N GLU A 382 -17.04 12.86 17.47
CA GLU A 382 -17.95 14.02 17.64
C GLU A 382 -19.29 13.80 16.91
N ARG A 383 -19.23 13.22 15.72
CA ARG A 383 -20.42 12.81 14.98
C ARG A 383 -21.23 11.74 15.74
N ARG A 384 -20.53 10.72 16.31
CA ARG A 384 -21.20 9.64 17.07
C ARG A 384 -21.92 10.20 18.29
N VAL A 385 -21.23 11.04 19.07
CA VAL A 385 -21.77 11.70 20.25
C VAL A 385 -23.00 12.52 19.89
N ARG A 386 -22.92 13.36 18.85
CA ARG A 386 -24.06 14.17 18.41
C ARG A 386 -25.24 13.34 17.92
N VAL A 387 -25.01 12.28 17.15
CA VAL A 387 -26.08 11.36 16.70
C VAL A 387 -26.72 10.66 17.91
N ALA A 388 -25.94 10.26 18.91
CA ALA A 388 -26.46 9.66 20.13
C ALA A 388 -27.28 10.67 20.92
N GLN A 389 -26.79 11.91 21.09
CA GLN A 389 -27.51 12.99 21.76
C GLN A 389 -28.83 13.32 21.06
N THR A 390 -28.80 13.57 19.75
CA THR A 390 -30.04 13.87 18.97
C THR A 390 -31.05 12.73 19.05
N LYS A 391 -30.61 11.49 19.15
CA LYS A 391 -31.49 10.34 19.33
C LYS A 391 -32.08 10.28 20.75
N ALA A 392 -31.28 10.58 21.76
CA ALA A 392 -31.74 10.68 23.15
C ALA A 392 -32.74 11.82 23.29
N ASP A 393 -32.45 12.98 22.70
CA ASP A 393 -33.37 14.14 22.67
C ASP A 393 -34.71 13.78 22.00
N ALA A 394 -34.65 13.05 20.86
CA ALA A 394 -35.86 12.59 20.19
C ALA A 394 -36.63 11.55 21.01
N ALA A 395 -35.95 10.65 21.73
CA ALA A 395 -36.60 9.67 22.59
C ALA A 395 -37.31 10.37 23.79
N GLN A 396 -36.61 11.31 24.40
CA GLN A 396 -37.21 12.09 25.49
C GLN A 396 -38.41 12.90 25.02
N ALA A 397 -38.28 13.60 23.89
CA ALA A 397 -39.41 14.38 23.31
C ALA A 397 -40.60 13.48 22.96
N ILE A 398 -40.40 12.24 22.49
CA ILE A 398 -41.51 11.28 22.27
C ILE A 398 -42.25 11.01 23.60
N LEU A 399 -41.53 10.80 24.70
CA LEU A 399 -42.16 10.55 25.99
C LEU A 399 -42.85 11.77 26.52
N ASP A 400 -42.26 12.96 26.40
CA ASP A 400 -42.83 14.23 26.89
C ASP A 400 -44.12 14.58 26.11
N VAL A 401 -44.10 14.51 24.81
CA VAL A 401 -45.27 14.76 23.95
C VAL A 401 -46.38 13.76 24.26
N LEU A 402 -46.05 12.50 24.53
CA LEU A 402 -47.08 11.52 24.92
C LEU A 402 -47.60 11.75 26.33
N ALA A 403 -46.80 12.28 27.24
CA ALA A 403 -47.24 12.63 28.59
C ALA A 403 -48.20 13.83 28.62
N GLU A 404 -48.00 14.78 27.69
CA GLU A 404 -48.89 15.96 27.55
C GLU A 404 -50.14 15.68 26.72
N ALA A 405 -50.17 14.58 25.99
CA ALA A 405 -51.31 14.21 25.16
C ALA A 405 -52.58 13.91 25.99
N LYS A 406 -53.74 14.36 25.54
CA LYS A 406 -55.02 13.98 26.13
C LYS A 406 -55.11 12.44 26.19
N LEU A 407 -55.33 11.90 27.39
CA LEU A 407 -55.33 10.45 27.65
C LEU A 407 -53.99 9.74 27.43
N GLY A 408 -52.86 10.47 27.38
CA GLY A 408 -51.53 9.89 27.17
C GLY A 408 -51.36 9.15 25.86
N SER A 409 -52.17 9.46 24.85
CA SER A 409 -52.17 8.76 23.58
C SER A 409 -52.49 9.70 22.42
N MET A 410 -51.81 9.54 21.28
CA MET A 410 -52.07 10.30 20.07
C MET A 410 -51.77 9.51 18.79
N PRO A 411 -52.29 9.97 17.64
CA PRO A 411 -51.94 9.37 16.34
C PRO A 411 -50.45 9.43 16.08
N ASN A 412 -49.86 8.33 15.63
CA ASN A 412 -48.42 8.22 15.40
C ASN A 412 -47.88 9.24 14.37
N THR A 413 -48.70 9.63 13.40
CA THR A 413 -48.39 10.68 12.43
C THR A 413 -48.27 12.05 13.09
N GLN A 414 -49.12 12.37 14.05
CA GLN A 414 -49.12 13.62 14.79
C GLN A 414 -47.93 13.64 15.76
N LEU A 415 -47.72 12.55 16.52
CA LEU A 415 -46.57 12.39 17.42
C LEU A 415 -45.23 12.66 16.67
N ARG A 416 -45.09 12.05 15.49
CA ARG A 416 -43.88 12.26 14.69
C ARG A 416 -43.73 13.74 14.26
N ALA A 417 -44.80 14.35 13.80
CA ALA A 417 -44.77 15.75 13.35
C ALA A 417 -44.38 16.71 14.49
N GLU A 418 -44.90 16.49 15.70
CA GLU A 418 -44.57 17.31 16.86
C GLU A 418 -43.13 17.12 17.34
N VAL A 419 -42.70 15.89 17.49
CA VAL A 419 -41.31 15.58 17.91
C VAL A 419 -40.29 16.12 16.92
N VAL A 420 -40.54 15.97 15.61
CA VAL A 420 -39.64 16.53 14.58
C VAL A 420 -39.62 18.06 14.63
N ARG A 421 -40.78 18.71 14.88
CA ARG A 421 -40.87 20.17 15.03
C ARG A 421 -40.08 20.66 16.25
N GLU A 422 -40.20 19.99 17.39
CA GLU A 422 -39.55 20.40 18.63
C GLU A 422 -38.04 20.17 18.63
N THR A 423 -37.58 18.98 18.17
CA THR A 423 -36.18 18.58 18.26
C THR A 423 -35.37 18.93 17.02
N GLY A 424 -36.02 19.23 15.89
CA GLY A 424 -35.38 19.40 14.56
C GLY A 424 -34.71 18.10 14.06
N CYS A 425 -35.02 16.95 14.65
CA CYS A 425 -34.44 15.68 14.24
C CYS A 425 -34.99 15.21 12.88
N SER A 426 -34.18 14.38 12.18
CA SER A 426 -34.67 13.75 10.94
C SER A 426 -35.75 12.68 11.24
N GLU A 427 -36.64 12.41 10.28
CA GLU A 427 -37.58 11.29 10.40
C GLU A 427 -36.91 9.95 10.65
N LYS A 428 -35.73 9.75 10.09
CA LYS A 428 -34.91 8.54 10.32
C LYS A 428 -34.46 8.43 11.77
N THR A 429 -34.10 9.56 12.41
CA THR A 429 -33.71 9.61 13.82
C THR A 429 -34.92 9.34 14.71
N TYR A 430 -36.07 10.01 14.43
CA TYR A 430 -37.33 9.74 15.09
C TYR A 430 -37.67 8.24 15.04
N ASN A 431 -37.69 7.64 13.86
CA ASN A 431 -38.08 6.24 13.67
C ASN A 431 -37.20 5.28 14.44
N ARG A 432 -35.89 5.59 14.58
CA ARG A 432 -34.97 4.79 15.40
C ARG A 432 -35.26 4.93 16.90
N ALA A 433 -35.41 6.16 17.39
CA ALA A 433 -35.77 6.42 18.77
C ALA A 433 -37.10 5.76 19.15
N TYR A 434 -38.12 5.98 18.33
CA TYR A 434 -39.44 5.38 18.50
C TYR A 434 -39.41 3.86 18.51
N GLY A 435 -38.65 3.24 17.58
CA GLY A 435 -38.54 1.78 17.51
C GLY A 435 -37.85 1.18 18.73
N GLU A 436 -36.92 1.91 19.37
CA GLU A 436 -36.28 1.46 20.61
C GLU A 436 -37.22 1.59 21.81
N LEU A 437 -37.95 2.71 21.93
CA LEU A 437 -38.95 2.89 22.99
C LEU A 437 -40.09 1.86 22.90
N VAL A 438 -40.48 1.46 21.70
CA VAL A 438 -41.44 0.36 21.51
C VAL A 438 -40.84 -1.00 21.92
N LYS A 439 -39.57 -1.24 21.60
CA LYS A 439 -38.86 -2.48 22.02
C LYS A 439 -38.61 -2.56 23.53
N SER A 440 -38.32 -1.43 24.18
CA SER A 440 -38.16 -1.37 25.63
C SER A 440 -39.51 -1.45 26.38
N GLY A 441 -40.61 -1.29 25.63
CA GLY A 441 -41.94 -1.28 26.21
C GLY A 441 -42.36 0.06 26.85
N GLU A 442 -41.56 1.12 26.69
CA GLU A 442 -41.88 2.47 27.18
C GLU A 442 -42.94 3.14 26.37
N VAL A 443 -43.08 2.77 25.08
CA VAL A 443 -44.13 3.20 24.17
C VAL A 443 -44.89 1.98 23.69
N VAL A 444 -46.23 2.03 23.85
CA VAL A 444 -47.14 0.97 23.37
C VAL A 444 -47.83 1.44 22.09
N LYS A 445 -47.85 0.58 21.09
CA LYS A 445 -48.47 0.83 19.80
C LYS A 445 -49.80 0.12 19.68
N ARG A 446 -50.86 0.85 19.38
CA ARG A 446 -52.23 0.31 19.23
C ARG A 446 -52.83 0.66 17.89
N VAL A 447 -53.74 -0.18 17.39
CA VAL A 447 -54.55 0.08 16.21
C VAL A 447 -55.95 0.40 16.67
N ILE A 448 -56.44 1.57 16.31
CA ILE A 448 -57.82 2.00 16.55
C ILE A 448 -58.53 2.03 15.21
N ARG A 449 -59.66 1.30 15.12
CA ARG A 449 -60.52 1.34 13.96
C ARG A 449 -61.41 2.57 14.01
N GLN A 450 -61.36 3.45 13.02
CA GLN A 450 -62.15 4.67 12.95
C GLN A 450 -63.58 4.36 12.45
N LYS A 451 -64.50 5.32 12.67
CA LYS A 451 -65.92 5.19 12.25
C LYS A 451 -66.09 5.05 10.73
N ASP A 452 -65.11 5.51 9.94
CA ASP A 452 -65.05 5.38 8.48
C ASP A 452 -64.50 4.03 8.01
N GLY A 453 -64.17 3.13 8.93
CA GLY A 453 -63.64 1.81 8.65
C GLY A 453 -62.11 1.78 8.46
N THR A 454 -61.41 2.92 8.52
CA THR A 454 -59.95 2.98 8.40
C THR A 454 -59.27 2.64 9.74
N ASN A 455 -58.04 2.09 9.64
CA ASN A 455 -57.23 1.79 10.82
C ASN A 455 -56.21 2.92 11.03
N SER A 456 -56.24 3.52 12.21
CA SER A 456 -55.22 4.50 12.61
C SER A 456 -54.30 3.94 13.72
N TRP A 457 -53.01 4.17 13.56
CA TRP A 457 -52.03 3.77 14.56
C TRP A 457 -51.88 4.87 15.61
N TYR A 458 -52.06 4.49 16.86
CA TYR A 458 -51.85 5.35 18.01
C TYR A 458 -50.66 4.86 18.84
N SER A 459 -49.96 5.80 19.47
CA SER A 459 -48.91 5.56 20.42
C SER A 459 -49.30 6.08 21.79
N SER A 460 -49.02 5.32 22.83
CA SER A 460 -49.21 5.72 24.21
C SER A 460 -47.96 5.41 25.04
N SER A 461 -47.70 6.20 26.10
CA SER A 461 -46.67 5.83 27.05
C SER A 461 -47.13 4.64 27.90
N SER A 462 -46.16 3.79 28.33
CA SER A 462 -46.44 2.63 29.18
C SER A 462 -47.05 3.01 30.55
N TYR A 463 -46.79 4.23 31.02
CA TYR A 463 -47.34 4.77 32.24
C TYR A 463 -48.86 5.03 32.18
N CYS A 464 -49.38 5.34 30.98
CA CYS A 464 -50.81 5.57 30.76
C CYS A 464 -51.59 4.32 30.38
N SER A 465 -50.94 3.19 30.15
CA SER A 465 -51.59 1.94 29.72
C SER A 465 -52.46 1.29 30.76
N LYS A 466 -52.43 1.76 32.02
CA LYS A 466 -53.26 1.26 33.13
C LYS A 466 -54.66 1.88 33.19
N LEU A 467 -54.98 2.84 32.32
CA LEU A 467 -56.30 3.51 32.30
C LEU A 467 -57.26 2.91 31.23
N ASP A 468 -57.01 1.77 30.70
CA ASP A 468 -57.38 1.42 29.36
C ASP A 468 -58.53 0.44 29.13
N ASP A 469 -59.26 0.09 30.13
CA ASP A 469 -60.49 -0.70 29.95
C ASP A 469 -61.77 0.15 29.87
N GLN A 470 -61.69 1.48 29.82
CA GLN A 470 -62.85 2.39 29.87
C GLN A 470 -62.74 3.58 28.92
N VAL A 471 -62.39 3.42 27.66
CA VAL A 471 -62.65 4.47 26.65
C VAL A 471 -63.78 4.00 25.78
N PRO A 472 -64.96 4.58 25.88
CA PRO A 472 -66.06 4.35 24.91
C PRO A 472 -65.64 4.97 23.58
N ILE A 473 -65.78 4.21 22.53
CA ILE A 473 -65.64 4.55 21.10
C ILE A 473 -66.50 5.72 20.71
#